data_09a2341773053c3dae433bfc40e59724
#
_entry.id   09a2341773053c3dae433bfc40e59724
#
_cell.length_a   1.000
_cell.length_b   1.000
_cell.length_c   1.000
_cell.angle_alpha   90.00
_cell.angle_beta   90.00
_cell.angle_gamma   90.00
#
_symmetry.space_group_name_H-M   'P 1'
#
loop_
_entity.id
_entity.type
_entity.pdbx_description
1 polymer ?
#
loop_
_entity_poly.entity_id
_entity_poly.type
_entity_poly.pdbx_seq_one_letter_code
_entity_poly.pdbx_strand_id
1 'polypeptide(L)'
;MKLTRRQFTNTAVAATGVLTASGINPAFASRNDQMNILCWEGYNSDGVLGPFRKANPGATVRAESGTSDPDMINKLRAGEINVWDLINLNQPWARDVLYPNNLIKPLDKGRFMPYFDKMLPEFAAPYPLAFADNGDLIGMPQRYGPFSFVVNTDKISRGMAEDEGWDLFLDSAMKGRYGVLTYDNWNVMHMCLTAGLNPFAPISGSDEDKFRKVAEQILGNAKILTDDLVAMNTAVINGEIDAYFTGGTYTASPARYDGATNIRGITPKSGPVNGKGGVVWIELTSAVNNPDPSILAEDFLEFVQQPDISKAVAFVEGTYNPVSQMGDPKCLAMFDSEELDAIQMDSLAEDMSRSLDYQVVSSYDKLIEIYTKARRS
;
A
#
# COMPACT_ATOMS: atom_id res chain seq x y z
N MET A 1 -14.04 -55.90 5.90
CA MET A 1 -13.83 -56.23 7.31
C MET A 1 -13.85 -54.92 8.09
N LYS A 2 -14.95 -54.71 8.83
CA LYS A 2 -15.19 -53.47 9.60
C LYS A 2 -14.51 -53.60 10.95
N LEU A 3 -13.64 -52.67 11.34
CA LEU A 3 -13.12 -52.57 12.70
C LEU A 3 -13.83 -51.42 13.42
N THR A 4 -14.51 -51.81 14.49
CA THR A 4 -15.35 -50.98 15.36
C THR A 4 -14.51 -50.23 16.41
N ARG A 5 -14.99 -49.04 16.74
CA ARG A 5 -14.61 -48.26 17.95
C ARG A 5 -14.83 -49.10 19.20
N ARG A 6 -13.79 -49.37 19.95
CA ARG A 6 -13.71 -49.58 21.42
C ARG A 6 -12.41 -50.30 21.75
N GLN A 7 -11.55 -49.60 22.43
CA GLN A 7 -10.61 -50.10 23.46
C GLN A 7 -9.41 -49.15 23.59
N PHE A 8 -9.58 -48.12 24.38
CA PHE A 8 -8.48 -47.54 25.12
C PHE A 8 -9.06 -47.02 26.44
N THR A 9 -9.02 -47.84 27.45
CA THR A 9 -9.20 -47.45 28.84
C THR A 9 -8.12 -48.15 29.68
N ASN A 10 -7.45 -47.34 30.49
CA ASN A 10 -6.73 -47.64 31.71
C ASN A 10 -5.34 -48.29 31.65
N THR A 11 -4.34 -47.46 31.92
CA THR A 11 -3.40 -47.79 32.99
C THR A 11 -2.86 -46.48 33.60
N ALA A 12 -3.40 -46.06 34.72
CA ALA A 12 -2.86 -45.07 35.59
C ALA A 12 -1.79 -45.71 36.46
N VAL A 13 -0.56 -45.19 36.37
CA VAL A 13 0.47 -45.47 37.39
C VAL A 13 0.81 -44.12 38.02
N ALA A 14 0.40 -43.98 39.29
CA ALA A 14 0.80 -42.89 40.15
C ALA A 14 2.27 -43.02 40.53
N ALA A 15 3.10 -42.07 40.10
CA ALA A 15 4.41 -41.84 40.68
C ALA A 15 4.43 -40.47 41.31
N THR A 16 4.27 -40.43 42.63
CA THR A 16 4.39 -39.24 43.47
C THR A 16 5.88 -38.89 43.59
N GLY A 17 6.36 -38.02 42.69
CA GLY A 17 7.68 -37.41 42.83
C GLY A 17 7.52 -35.97 43.29
N VAL A 18 7.91 -35.64 44.50
CA VAL A 18 8.07 -34.30 45.02
C VAL A 18 9.22 -33.64 44.27
N LEU A 19 8.92 -32.84 43.24
CA LEU A 19 9.88 -31.93 42.61
C LEU A 19 9.73 -30.57 43.30
N THR A 20 10.74 -30.18 44.06
CA THR A 20 10.99 -28.85 44.53
C THR A 20 10.99 -27.91 43.33
N ALA A 21 10.01 -27.00 43.29
CA ALA A 21 9.93 -25.94 42.30
C ALA A 21 11.07 -24.92 42.59
N SER A 22 12.25 -25.18 42.05
CA SER A 22 13.17 -24.12 41.69
C SER A 22 12.57 -23.43 40.49
N GLY A 23 12.13 -22.18 40.67
CA GLY A 23 11.57 -21.35 39.63
C GLY A 23 12.58 -21.14 38.47
N ILE A 24 12.53 -22.00 37.51
CA ILE A 24 13.05 -21.72 36.17
C ILE A 24 11.91 -20.96 35.51
N ASN A 25 11.97 -19.63 35.57
CA ASN A 25 11.31 -18.85 34.53
C ASN A 25 11.80 -19.45 33.21
N PRO A 26 10.93 -19.92 32.30
CA PRO A 26 11.38 -20.17 30.96
C PRO A 26 11.91 -18.81 30.48
N ALA A 27 13.21 -18.67 30.37
CA ALA A 27 13.80 -17.62 29.58
C ALA A 27 13.13 -17.80 28.22
N PHE A 28 12.21 -16.91 27.86
CA PHE A 28 11.69 -16.82 26.52
C PHE A 28 12.93 -16.77 25.63
N ALA A 29 13.15 -17.79 24.82
CA ALA A 29 14.20 -17.76 23.84
C ALA A 29 13.94 -16.51 23.02
N SER A 30 14.83 -15.52 23.13
CA SER A 30 14.64 -14.27 22.39
C SER A 30 14.54 -14.66 20.92
N ARG A 31 13.54 -14.15 20.20
CA ARG A 31 13.33 -14.42 18.75
C ARG A 31 14.40 -13.70 17.91
N ASN A 32 15.66 -13.77 18.34
CA ASN A 32 16.80 -13.11 17.71
C ASN A 32 17.14 -13.71 16.34
N ASP A 33 16.65 -14.91 16.07
CA ASP A 33 16.88 -15.67 14.84
C ASP A 33 15.67 -15.72 13.90
N GLN A 34 14.58 -15.02 14.23
CA GLN A 34 13.37 -15.00 13.41
C GLN A 34 12.83 -13.59 13.26
N MET A 35 12.33 -13.28 12.08
CA MET A 35 11.56 -12.06 11.79
C MET A 35 10.43 -12.39 10.82
N ASN A 36 9.22 -11.96 11.14
CA ASN A 36 8.05 -12.11 10.28
C ASN A 36 7.51 -10.72 9.91
N ILE A 37 7.37 -10.49 8.62
CA ILE A 37 6.78 -9.25 8.09
C ILE A 37 5.50 -9.54 7.31
N LEU A 38 4.42 -8.83 7.65
CA LEU A 38 3.20 -8.76 6.88
C LEU A 38 3.24 -7.47 6.05
N CYS A 39 3.22 -7.56 4.73
CA CYS A 39 3.54 -6.43 3.87
C CYS A 39 2.72 -6.41 2.59
N TRP A 40 2.76 -5.28 1.90
CA TRP A 40 2.30 -5.19 0.53
C TRP A 40 3.17 -6.06 -0.39
N GLU A 41 2.58 -6.44 -1.50
CA GLU A 41 3.25 -7.15 -2.58
C GLU A 41 4.56 -6.47 -2.99
N GLY A 42 5.59 -7.30 -3.21
CA GLY A 42 6.92 -6.86 -3.57
C GLY A 42 7.92 -6.79 -2.41
N TYR A 43 7.53 -6.37 -1.21
CA TYR A 43 8.43 -6.40 -0.05
C TYR A 43 8.84 -7.83 0.36
N ASN A 44 8.04 -8.83 -0.01
CA ASN A 44 8.35 -10.24 0.19
C ASN A 44 9.33 -10.80 -0.85
N SER A 45 9.79 -10.00 -1.81
CA SER A 45 10.71 -10.42 -2.88
C SER A 45 12.13 -10.68 -2.37
N ASP A 46 12.86 -11.52 -3.09
CA ASP A 46 14.27 -11.77 -2.79
C ASP A 46 15.16 -10.55 -3.07
N GLY A 47 14.71 -9.60 -3.91
CA GLY A 47 15.41 -8.33 -4.12
C GLY A 47 15.52 -7.49 -2.85
N VAL A 48 14.50 -7.52 -1.99
CA VAL A 48 14.46 -6.80 -0.71
C VAL A 48 14.97 -7.67 0.43
N LEU A 49 14.47 -8.89 0.56
CA LEU A 49 14.76 -9.76 1.71
C LEU A 49 16.07 -10.54 1.57
N GLY A 50 16.52 -10.84 0.35
CA GLY A 50 17.73 -11.61 0.10
C GLY A 50 18.99 -10.98 0.69
N PRO A 51 19.25 -9.68 0.45
CA PRO A 51 20.38 -8.99 1.08
C PRO A 51 20.33 -9.00 2.61
N PHE A 52 19.15 -8.84 3.21
CA PHE A 52 19.00 -8.90 4.66
C PHE A 52 19.24 -10.31 5.23
N ARG A 53 18.73 -11.36 4.56
CA ARG A 53 19.01 -12.77 4.90
C ARG A 53 20.50 -13.06 4.83
N LYS A 54 21.18 -12.53 3.81
CA LYS A 54 22.64 -12.70 3.66
C LYS A 54 23.42 -11.98 4.75
N ALA A 55 22.96 -10.82 5.21
CA ALA A 55 23.58 -10.07 6.31
C ALA A 55 23.34 -10.75 7.67
N ASN A 56 22.29 -11.57 7.80
CA ASN A 56 21.91 -12.25 9.03
C ASN A 56 21.90 -13.79 8.82
N PRO A 57 23.07 -14.42 8.59
CA PRO A 57 23.15 -15.85 8.32
C PRO A 57 22.71 -16.64 9.56
N GLY A 58 21.71 -17.49 9.40
CA GLY A 58 21.09 -18.26 10.48
C GLY A 58 19.75 -17.68 10.95
N ALA A 59 19.40 -16.46 10.54
CA ALA A 59 18.08 -15.91 10.79
C ALA A 59 17.03 -16.45 9.81
N THR A 60 15.84 -16.75 10.30
CA THR A 60 14.67 -17.07 9.49
C THR A 60 13.86 -15.80 9.26
N VAL A 61 13.93 -15.26 8.04
CA VAL A 61 13.14 -14.08 7.63
C VAL A 61 11.97 -14.54 6.77
N ARG A 62 10.77 -14.40 7.28
CA ARG A 62 9.51 -14.75 6.63
C ARG A 62 8.73 -13.50 6.27
N ALA A 63 8.19 -13.47 5.07
CA ALA A 63 7.29 -12.41 4.64
C ALA A 63 6.02 -13.01 4.03
N GLU A 64 4.90 -12.37 4.28
CA GLU A 64 3.62 -12.67 3.66
C GLU A 64 3.04 -11.38 3.09
N SER A 65 2.60 -11.41 1.83
CA SER A 65 1.94 -10.29 1.21
C SER A 65 0.43 -10.32 1.48
N GLY A 66 -0.11 -9.16 1.85
CA GLY A 66 -1.54 -8.92 1.94
C GLY A 66 -2.09 -8.35 0.63
N THR A 67 -3.39 -8.51 0.43
CA THR A 67 -4.12 -8.01 -0.75
C THR A 67 -4.81 -6.67 -0.50
N SER A 68 -4.98 -6.30 0.77
CA SER A 68 -5.55 -5.02 1.18
C SER A 68 -5.13 -4.66 2.61
N ASP A 69 -5.12 -3.36 2.94
CA ASP A 69 -4.86 -2.90 4.31
C ASP A 69 -5.87 -3.52 5.31
N PRO A 70 -7.20 -3.54 5.06
CA PRO A 70 -8.15 -4.16 5.96
C PRO A 70 -7.89 -5.64 6.24
N ASP A 71 -7.47 -6.43 5.22
CA ASP A 71 -7.19 -7.85 5.40
C ASP A 71 -5.98 -8.08 6.31
N MET A 72 -4.91 -7.31 6.11
CA MET A 72 -3.72 -7.36 6.96
C MET A 72 -4.06 -6.97 8.42
N ILE A 73 -4.89 -5.94 8.60
CA ILE A 73 -5.35 -5.50 9.93
C ILE A 73 -6.19 -6.58 10.60
N ASN A 74 -7.08 -7.23 9.84
CA ASN A 74 -7.93 -8.30 10.36
C ASN A 74 -7.14 -9.51 10.83
N LYS A 75 -6.01 -9.85 10.19
CA LYS A 75 -5.09 -10.89 10.68
C LYS A 75 -4.57 -10.56 12.07
N LEU A 76 -4.09 -9.33 12.29
CA LEU A 76 -3.63 -8.90 13.61
C LEU A 76 -4.75 -8.99 14.66
N ARG A 77 -5.97 -8.54 14.32
CA ARG A 77 -7.15 -8.59 15.21
C ARG A 77 -7.61 -10.01 15.50
N ALA A 78 -7.42 -10.94 14.57
CA ALA A 78 -7.76 -12.35 14.73
C ALA A 78 -6.79 -13.12 15.64
N GLY A 79 -5.78 -12.46 16.20
CA GLY A 79 -4.82 -13.03 17.13
C GLY A 79 -3.44 -13.30 16.53
N GLU A 80 -3.20 -12.97 15.26
CA GLU A 80 -1.89 -13.13 14.65
C GLU A 80 -0.87 -12.05 15.08
N ILE A 81 -1.24 -11.18 16.00
CA ILE A 81 -0.32 -10.19 16.58
C ILE A 81 0.94 -10.82 17.19
N ASN A 82 0.86 -12.07 17.64
CA ASN A 82 1.98 -12.85 18.18
C ASN A 82 2.87 -13.47 17.08
N VAL A 83 2.43 -13.39 15.82
CA VAL A 83 3.15 -13.98 14.67
C VAL A 83 4.04 -12.95 14.00
N TRP A 84 3.52 -11.73 13.84
CA TRP A 84 4.14 -10.68 13.03
C TRP A 84 5.00 -9.75 13.87
N ASP A 85 6.16 -9.36 13.35
CA ASP A 85 7.06 -8.39 13.97
C ASP A 85 6.95 -7.02 13.31
N LEU A 86 6.70 -7.01 12.00
CA LEU A 86 6.51 -5.81 11.20
C LEU A 86 5.22 -5.90 10.39
N ILE A 87 4.62 -4.75 10.14
CA ILE A 87 3.52 -4.59 9.18
C ILE A 87 3.80 -3.36 8.30
N ASN A 88 3.65 -3.56 6.98
CA ASN A 88 3.76 -2.48 6.00
C ASN A 88 2.39 -2.23 5.38
N LEU A 89 1.87 -1.01 5.51
CA LEU A 89 0.58 -0.60 4.96
C LEU A 89 0.50 0.92 4.77
N ASN A 90 -0.59 1.38 4.15
CA ASN A 90 -0.77 2.81 3.89
C ASN A 90 -0.96 3.60 5.20
N GLN A 91 -0.38 4.81 5.23
CA GLN A 91 -0.24 5.64 6.42
C GLN A 91 -1.50 5.85 7.28
N PRO A 92 -2.73 6.06 6.75
CA PRO A 92 -3.87 6.34 7.63
C PRO A 92 -4.24 5.15 8.49
N TRP A 93 -4.02 3.94 8.00
CA TRP A 93 -4.31 2.74 8.75
C TRP A 93 -3.38 2.54 9.94
N ALA A 94 -2.09 2.88 9.79
CA ALA A 94 -1.14 2.86 10.89
C ALA A 94 -1.54 3.85 11.99
N ARG A 95 -1.80 5.11 11.62
CA ARG A 95 -2.09 6.20 12.55
C ARG A 95 -3.48 6.12 13.15
N ASP A 96 -4.50 5.90 12.31
CA ASP A 96 -5.91 6.05 12.72
C ASP A 96 -6.53 4.74 13.22
N VAL A 97 -5.91 3.59 12.89
CA VAL A 97 -6.46 2.28 13.23
C VAL A 97 -5.50 1.44 14.07
N LEU A 98 -4.26 1.19 13.61
CA LEU A 98 -3.39 0.25 14.32
C LEU A 98 -2.88 0.82 15.64
N TYR A 99 -2.37 2.04 15.62
CA TYR A 99 -1.78 2.64 16.81
C TYR A 99 -2.80 2.88 17.96
N PRO A 100 -4.00 3.47 17.71
CA PRO A 100 -5.01 3.64 18.75
C PRO A 100 -5.53 2.33 19.35
N ASN A 101 -5.44 1.22 18.60
CA ASN A 101 -5.84 -0.11 19.07
C ASN A 101 -4.68 -0.95 19.63
N ASN A 102 -3.51 -0.35 19.89
CA ASN A 102 -2.32 -1.02 20.38
C ASN A 102 -1.87 -2.23 19.53
N LEU A 103 -2.10 -2.19 18.23
CA LEU A 103 -1.64 -3.23 17.31
C LEU A 103 -0.21 -3.01 16.81
N ILE A 104 0.26 -1.77 16.87
CA ILE A 104 1.65 -1.38 16.64
C ILE A 104 2.19 -0.61 17.84
N LYS A 105 3.51 -0.60 17.99
CA LYS A 105 4.24 0.09 19.04
C LYS A 105 5.05 1.27 18.48
N PRO A 106 5.39 2.27 19.31
CA PRO A 106 6.31 3.33 18.93
C PRO A 106 7.69 2.79 18.55
N LEU A 107 8.33 3.44 17.60
CA LEU A 107 9.73 3.24 17.26
C LEU A 107 10.65 4.14 18.09
N ASP A 108 11.89 3.72 18.30
CA ASP A 108 12.90 4.54 18.96
C ASP A 108 13.27 5.76 18.09
N LYS A 109 12.86 6.95 18.54
CA LYS A 109 13.18 8.20 17.86
C LYS A 109 14.69 8.46 17.79
N GLY A 110 15.45 8.07 18.81
CA GLY A 110 16.90 8.23 18.80
C GLY A 110 17.55 7.48 17.66
N ARG A 111 16.99 6.33 17.31
CA ARG A 111 17.46 5.46 16.25
C ARG A 111 16.99 5.92 14.86
N PHE A 112 15.73 6.28 14.74
CA PHE A 112 15.09 6.44 13.41
C PHE A 112 14.99 7.89 12.91
N MET A 113 14.96 8.90 13.78
CA MET A 113 14.87 10.31 13.36
C MET A 113 15.96 10.74 12.35
N PRO A 114 17.24 10.31 12.47
CA PRO A 114 18.27 10.70 11.53
C PRO A 114 18.00 10.31 10.07
N TYR A 115 17.12 9.34 9.83
CA TYR A 115 16.75 8.94 8.47
C TYR A 115 15.81 9.94 7.80
N PHE A 116 14.97 10.65 8.56
CA PHE A 116 14.09 11.68 8.03
C PHE A 116 14.84 12.86 7.41
N ASP A 117 16.04 13.16 7.87
CA ASP A 117 16.89 14.21 7.31
C ASP A 117 17.38 13.88 5.88
N LYS A 118 17.25 12.63 5.46
CA LYS A 118 17.63 12.10 4.16
C LYS A 118 16.44 11.84 3.24
N MET A 119 15.23 12.05 3.72
CA MET A 119 14.03 11.90 2.94
C MET A 119 13.78 13.14 2.07
N LEU A 120 12.95 12.98 1.05
CA LEU A 120 12.45 14.12 0.27
C LEU A 120 11.79 15.14 1.20
N PRO A 121 11.80 16.44 0.86
CA PRO A 121 11.30 17.50 1.73
C PRO A 121 9.88 17.29 2.25
N GLU A 122 9.03 16.64 1.44
CA GLU A 122 7.64 16.32 1.76
C GLU A 122 7.53 15.33 2.92
N PHE A 123 8.56 14.51 3.14
CA PHE A 123 8.59 13.47 4.17
C PHE A 123 9.61 13.76 5.29
N ALA A 124 10.32 14.90 5.21
CA ALA A 124 11.25 15.29 6.26
C ALA A 124 10.52 15.49 7.60
N ALA A 125 11.22 15.22 8.68
CA ALA A 125 10.62 15.33 10.02
C ALA A 125 10.28 16.80 10.38
N PRO A 126 9.19 17.05 11.08
CA PRO A 126 8.22 16.08 11.57
C PRO A 126 7.13 15.73 10.54
N TYR A 127 7.31 14.64 9.81
CA TYR A 127 6.30 14.19 8.86
C TYR A 127 5.03 13.71 9.60
N PRO A 128 3.90 14.46 9.53
CA PRO A 128 2.77 14.24 10.43
C PRO A 128 2.15 12.85 10.33
N LEU A 129 2.28 12.20 9.16
CA LEU A 129 1.63 10.91 8.92
C LEU A 129 2.45 9.72 9.45
N ALA A 130 3.73 9.92 9.80
CA ALA A 130 4.57 8.93 10.46
C ALA A 130 4.53 9.06 12.00
N PHE A 131 3.81 10.06 12.53
CA PHE A 131 3.70 10.33 13.97
C PHE A 131 2.24 10.26 14.42
N ALA A 132 2.03 9.70 15.61
CA ALA A 132 0.76 9.77 16.30
C ALA A 132 0.55 11.16 16.94
N ASP A 133 -0.68 11.49 17.35
CA ASP A 133 -1.03 12.80 17.95
C ASP A 133 -0.24 13.11 19.22
N ASN A 134 0.17 12.10 19.98
CA ASN A 134 1.03 12.25 21.15
C ASN A 134 2.52 12.46 20.81
N GLY A 135 2.82 12.48 19.51
CA GLY A 135 4.17 12.66 18.99
C GLY A 135 5.00 11.39 18.87
N ASP A 136 4.49 10.21 19.17
CA ASP A 136 5.21 8.95 19.00
C ASP A 136 5.45 8.67 17.51
N LEU A 137 6.67 8.24 17.16
CA LEU A 137 7.01 7.76 15.84
C LEU A 137 6.42 6.36 15.66
N ILE A 138 5.52 6.17 14.67
CA ILE A 138 4.73 4.94 14.51
C ILE A 138 5.09 4.11 13.28
N GLY A 139 5.97 4.61 12.42
CA GLY A 139 6.44 3.87 11.24
C GLY A 139 7.43 4.66 10.42
N MET A 140 8.12 3.96 9.53
CA MET A 140 9.09 4.54 8.59
C MET A 140 8.48 4.64 7.20
N PRO A 141 8.43 5.85 6.60
CA PRO A 141 7.96 6.04 5.23
C PRO A 141 8.86 5.32 4.21
N GLN A 142 8.25 4.76 3.18
CA GLN A 142 8.98 4.06 2.11
C GLN A 142 8.44 4.44 0.74
N ARG A 143 7.73 3.53 0.04
CA ARG A 143 7.13 3.82 -1.27
C ARG A 143 5.97 4.79 -1.12
N TYR A 144 5.77 5.61 -2.15
CA TYR A 144 4.68 6.56 -2.19
C TYR A 144 4.30 6.89 -3.63
N GLY A 145 3.18 7.56 -3.81
CA GLY A 145 2.76 8.08 -5.10
C GLY A 145 1.34 8.62 -5.11
N PRO A 146 0.96 9.31 -6.19
CA PRO A 146 -0.42 9.71 -6.38
C PRO A 146 -1.28 8.53 -6.82
N PHE A 147 -2.45 8.38 -6.20
CA PHE A 147 -3.57 7.69 -6.80
C PHE A 147 -4.23 8.59 -7.83
N SER A 148 -4.37 8.12 -9.04
CA SER A 148 -4.90 8.86 -10.17
C SER A 148 -5.44 7.93 -11.25
N PHE A 149 -5.40 8.30 -12.50
CA PHE A 149 -5.73 7.46 -13.64
C PHE A 149 -4.56 7.40 -14.63
N VAL A 150 -4.66 6.58 -15.64
CA VAL A 150 -3.60 6.41 -16.65
C VAL A 150 -4.16 6.65 -18.04
N VAL A 151 -3.35 7.31 -18.89
CA VAL A 151 -3.68 7.55 -20.29
C VAL A 151 -2.53 7.14 -21.21
N ASN A 152 -2.87 6.84 -22.46
CA ASN A 152 -1.93 6.85 -23.57
C ASN A 152 -1.84 8.28 -24.12
N THR A 153 -0.70 8.94 -23.90
CA THR A 153 -0.53 10.35 -24.27
C THR A 153 -0.51 10.63 -25.77
N ASP A 154 -0.38 9.60 -26.60
CA ASP A 154 -0.56 9.70 -28.08
C ASP A 154 -2.05 9.78 -28.48
N LYS A 155 -2.96 9.42 -27.58
CA LYS A 155 -4.42 9.43 -27.77
C LYS A 155 -5.08 10.59 -27.03
N ILE A 156 -4.66 10.83 -25.80
CA ILE A 156 -5.17 11.89 -24.91
C ILE A 156 -3.96 12.64 -24.37
N SER A 157 -3.72 13.85 -24.86
CA SER A 157 -2.52 14.60 -24.43
C SER A 157 -2.51 14.78 -22.89
N ARG A 158 -1.30 14.82 -22.31
CA ARG A 158 -1.12 15.04 -20.87
C ARG A 158 -1.91 16.26 -20.39
N GLY A 159 -1.76 17.40 -21.08
CA GLY A 159 -2.42 18.64 -20.68
C GLY A 159 -3.94 18.52 -20.68
N MET A 160 -4.52 17.89 -21.71
CA MET A 160 -5.97 17.64 -21.77
C MET A 160 -6.42 16.75 -20.63
N ALA A 161 -5.71 15.65 -20.37
CA ALA A 161 -6.06 14.72 -19.30
C ALA A 161 -5.96 15.37 -17.91
N GLU A 162 -4.95 16.21 -17.69
CA GLU A 162 -4.79 16.98 -16.44
C GLU A 162 -5.90 18.03 -16.26
N ASP A 163 -6.33 18.68 -17.33
CA ASP A 163 -7.36 19.74 -17.32
C ASP A 163 -8.76 19.13 -17.12
N GLU A 164 -9.12 18.07 -17.86
CA GLU A 164 -10.40 17.36 -17.74
C GLU A 164 -10.49 16.60 -16.40
N GLY A 165 -9.37 16.09 -15.92
CA GLY A 165 -9.32 15.34 -14.68
C GLY A 165 -10.24 14.13 -14.67
N TRP A 166 -10.96 13.94 -13.58
CA TRP A 166 -11.88 12.79 -13.43
C TRP A 166 -13.09 12.85 -14.36
N ASP A 167 -13.47 14.05 -14.84
CA ASP A 167 -14.61 14.24 -15.75
C ASP A 167 -14.35 13.63 -17.13
N LEU A 168 -13.08 13.38 -17.49
CA LEU A 168 -12.69 12.66 -18.68
C LEU A 168 -13.48 11.32 -18.84
N PHE A 169 -13.71 10.61 -17.75
CA PHE A 169 -14.43 9.32 -17.76
C PHE A 169 -15.95 9.44 -17.81
N LEU A 170 -16.46 10.65 -17.64
CA LEU A 170 -17.89 10.98 -17.82
C LEU A 170 -18.20 11.47 -19.23
N ASP A 171 -17.19 11.83 -20.03
CA ASP A 171 -17.40 12.21 -21.41
C ASP A 171 -17.93 11.04 -22.24
N SER A 172 -19.02 11.27 -22.95
CA SER A 172 -19.63 10.28 -23.85
C SER A 172 -18.67 9.81 -24.95
N ALA A 173 -17.72 10.64 -25.37
CA ALA A 173 -16.69 10.28 -26.35
C ALA A 173 -15.71 9.20 -25.82
N MET A 174 -15.62 9.04 -24.51
CA MET A 174 -14.78 8.01 -23.87
C MET A 174 -15.48 6.66 -23.73
N LYS A 175 -16.76 6.56 -24.03
CA LYS A 175 -17.51 5.29 -23.94
C LYS A 175 -16.85 4.20 -24.79
N GLY A 176 -16.49 3.08 -24.13
CA GLY A 176 -15.83 1.93 -24.79
C GLY A 176 -14.36 2.18 -25.15
N ARG A 177 -13.75 3.27 -24.65
CA ARG A 177 -12.35 3.62 -24.92
C ARG A 177 -11.46 3.55 -23.68
N TYR A 178 -11.97 3.12 -22.54
CA TYR A 178 -11.19 2.98 -21.32
C TYR A 178 -11.47 1.67 -20.58
N GLY A 179 -10.53 1.31 -19.72
CA GLY A 179 -10.68 0.21 -18.77
C GLY A 179 -10.84 0.69 -17.34
N VAL A 180 -11.23 -0.20 -16.45
CA VAL A 180 -11.22 0.03 -14.98
C VAL A 180 -10.48 -1.11 -14.33
N LEU A 181 -9.40 -0.80 -13.59
CA LEU A 181 -8.80 -1.75 -12.68
C LEU A 181 -9.74 -1.97 -11.49
N THR A 182 -10.10 -3.22 -11.21
CA THR A 182 -11.12 -3.52 -10.19
C THR A 182 -10.52 -3.56 -8.77
N TYR A 183 -9.76 -2.52 -8.44
CA TYR A 183 -9.24 -2.25 -7.09
C TYR A 183 -10.32 -1.52 -6.28
N ASP A 184 -11.21 -2.28 -5.69
CA ASP A 184 -12.49 -1.79 -5.16
C ASP A 184 -12.34 -0.60 -4.20
N ASN A 185 -11.37 -0.62 -3.29
CA ASN A 185 -11.11 0.49 -2.35
C ASN A 185 -10.78 1.80 -3.07
N TRP A 186 -9.90 1.72 -4.07
CA TRP A 186 -9.45 2.88 -4.81
C TRP A 186 -10.53 3.39 -5.75
N ASN A 187 -11.30 2.48 -6.36
CA ASN A 187 -12.44 2.83 -7.20
C ASN A 187 -13.50 3.61 -6.44
N VAL A 188 -13.85 3.17 -5.22
CA VAL A 188 -14.81 3.89 -4.37
C VAL A 188 -14.32 5.31 -4.10
N MET A 189 -13.05 5.49 -3.74
CA MET A 189 -12.46 6.79 -3.48
C MET A 189 -12.49 7.69 -4.73
N HIS A 190 -12.02 7.17 -5.88
CA HIS A 190 -11.94 7.95 -7.13
C HIS A 190 -13.33 8.29 -7.70
N MET A 191 -14.30 7.39 -7.57
CA MET A 191 -15.68 7.67 -7.97
C MET A 191 -16.34 8.73 -7.09
N CYS A 192 -15.96 8.84 -5.81
CA CYS A 192 -16.36 9.99 -4.98
C CYS A 192 -15.80 11.29 -5.55
N LEU A 193 -14.50 11.34 -5.86
CA LEU A 193 -13.88 12.53 -6.47
C LEU A 193 -14.55 12.90 -7.80
N THR A 194 -14.81 11.90 -8.65
CA THR A 194 -15.54 12.07 -9.91
C THR A 194 -16.97 12.57 -9.71
N ALA A 195 -17.63 12.16 -8.62
CA ALA A 195 -18.96 12.65 -8.26
C ALA A 195 -18.97 14.07 -7.63
N GLY A 196 -17.80 14.71 -7.52
CA GLY A 196 -17.65 15.99 -6.86
C GLY A 196 -17.75 15.92 -5.33
N LEU A 197 -17.48 14.74 -4.74
CA LEU A 197 -17.64 14.46 -3.31
C LEU A 197 -16.27 14.35 -2.62
N ASN A 198 -16.25 14.66 -1.32
CA ASN A 198 -15.10 14.37 -0.47
C ASN A 198 -15.19 12.92 0.03
N PRO A 199 -14.31 12.00 -0.39
CA PRO A 199 -14.35 10.59 0.04
C PRO A 199 -14.06 10.42 1.55
N PHE A 200 -13.44 11.41 2.17
CA PHE A 200 -13.02 11.38 3.56
C PHE A 200 -14.02 12.01 4.53
N ALA A 201 -15.12 12.58 4.00
CA ALA A 201 -16.25 13.06 4.77
C ALA A 201 -17.43 12.09 4.71
N PRO A 202 -18.35 12.08 5.69
CA PRO A 202 -19.55 11.25 5.65
C PRO A 202 -20.40 11.55 4.41
N ILE A 203 -20.78 10.49 3.68
CA ILE A 203 -21.59 10.55 2.46
C ILE A 203 -22.94 9.89 2.74
N SER A 204 -24.04 10.60 2.47
CA SER A 204 -25.41 10.13 2.71
C SER A 204 -26.43 10.83 1.82
N GLY A 205 -27.62 10.25 1.67
CA GLY A 205 -28.74 10.84 0.97
C GLY A 205 -28.45 11.15 -0.51
N SER A 206 -28.62 12.41 -0.93
CA SER A 206 -28.39 12.81 -2.33
C SER A 206 -26.96 12.58 -2.83
N ASP A 207 -25.98 12.54 -1.95
CA ASP A 207 -24.60 12.30 -2.31
C ASP A 207 -24.33 10.81 -2.61
N GLU A 208 -25.03 9.89 -1.92
CA GLU A 208 -25.05 8.47 -2.33
C GLU A 208 -25.64 8.30 -3.74
N ASP A 209 -26.66 9.09 -4.11
CA ASP A 209 -27.24 9.04 -5.46
C ASP A 209 -26.31 9.60 -6.53
N LYS A 210 -25.52 10.65 -6.22
CA LYS A 210 -24.46 11.13 -7.12
C LYS A 210 -23.38 10.05 -7.33
N PHE A 211 -22.90 9.47 -6.26
CA PHE A 211 -21.93 8.37 -6.32
C PHE A 211 -22.44 7.20 -7.16
N ARG A 212 -23.69 6.77 -6.93
CA ARG A 212 -24.32 5.67 -7.67
C ARG A 212 -24.34 5.94 -9.17
N LYS A 213 -24.78 7.14 -9.58
CA LYS A 213 -24.84 7.53 -10.99
C LYS A 213 -23.46 7.49 -11.65
N VAL A 214 -22.44 8.00 -10.97
CA VAL A 214 -21.06 7.97 -11.44
C VAL A 214 -20.55 6.52 -11.55
N ALA A 215 -20.77 5.70 -10.53
CA ALA A 215 -20.35 4.29 -10.54
C ALA A 215 -21.02 3.51 -11.69
N GLU A 216 -22.34 3.66 -11.88
CA GLU A 216 -23.08 3.03 -12.98
C GLU A 216 -22.56 3.50 -14.34
N GLN A 217 -22.29 4.79 -14.50
CA GLN A 217 -21.80 5.35 -15.76
C GLN A 217 -20.37 4.88 -16.07
N ILE A 218 -19.45 4.97 -15.11
CA ILE A 218 -18.05 4.58 -15.31
C ILE A 218 -17.95 3.08 -15.59
N LEU A 219 -18.59 2.24 -14.79
CA LEU A 219 -18.52 0.79 -14.95
C LEU A 219 -19.27 0.31 -16.21
N GLY A 220 -20.43 0.91 -16.50
CA GLY A 220 -21.23 0.57 -17.69
C GLY A 220 -20.67 1.06 -19.04
N ASN A 221 -19.79 2.05 -19.02
CA ASN A 221 -19.13 2.59 -20.22
C ASN A 221 -17.71 2.04 -20.42
N ALA A 222 -17.14 1.34 -19.44
CA ALA A 222 -15.82 0.73 -19.57
C ALA A 222 -15.82 -0.40 -20.61
N LYS A 223 -14.74 -0.51 -21.37
CA LYS A 223 -14.51 -1.62 -22.31
C LYS A 223 -13.97 -2.85 -21.60
N ILE A 224 -13.14 -2.64 -20.58
CA ILE A 224 -12.44 -3.68 -19.84
C ILE A 224 -12.65 -3.45 -18.35
N LEU A 225 -13.01 -4.52 -17.63
CA LEU A 225 -13.02 -4.56 -16.16
C LEU A 225 -12.14 -5.73 -15.75
N THR A 226 -11.01 -5.48 -15.09
CA THR A 226 -10.06 -6.51 -14.67
C THR A 226 -9.23 -6.06 -13.48
N ASP A 227 -8.74 -7.01 -12.67
CA ASP A 227 -7.71 -6.81 -11.65
C ASP A 227 -6.30 -7.16 -12.18
N ASP A 228 -6.20 -7.69 -13.40
CA ASP A 228 -4.95 -8.02 -14.06
C ASP A 228 -4.31 -6.75 -14.66
N LEU A 229 -3.30 -6.22 -13.96
CA LEU A 229 -2.54 -5.04 -14.38
C LEU A 229 -1.78 -5.28 -15.70
N VAL A 230 -1.28 -6.49 -15.94
CA VAL A 230 -0.52 -6.81 -17.16
C VAL A 230 -1.47 -6.76 -18.37
N ALA A 231 -2.65 -7.34 -18.24
CA ALA A 231 -3.68 -7.28 -19.27
C ALA A 231 -4.13 -5.83 -19.54
N MET A 232 -4.31 -5.02 -18.49
CA MET A 232 -4.69 -3.62 -18.60
C MET A 232 -3.62 -2.79 -19.33
N ASN A 233 -2.36 -2.92 -18.94
CA ASN A 233 -1.25 -2.23 -19.61
C ASN A 233 -1.09 -2.69 -21.06
N THR A 234 -1.25 -3.98 -21.34
CA THR A 234 -1.22 -4.50 -22.70
C THR A 234 -2.31 -3.86 -23.59
N ALA A 235 -3.52 -3.73 -23.05
CA ALA A 235 -4.63 -3.12 -23.78
C ALA A 235 -4.39 -1.63 -24.12
N VAL A 236 -3.84 -0.85 -23.18
CA VAL A 236 -3.56 0.57 -23.43
C VAL A 236 -2.35 0.77 -24.35
N ILE A 237 -1.32 -0.07 -24.27
CA ILE A 237 -0.15 -0.04 -25.15
C ILE A 237 -0.57 -0.36 -26.60
N ASN A 238 -1.39 -1.38 -26.79
CA ASN A 238 -1.87 -1.81 -28.10
C ASN A 238 -2.95 -0.88 -28.69
N GLY A 239 -3.39 0.15 -27.96
CA GLY A 239 -4.44 1.06 -28.40
C GLY A 239 -5.84 0.44 -28.44
N GLU A 240 -6.05 -0.66 -27.74
CA GLU A 240 -7.37 -1.25 -27.53
C GLU A 240 -8.23 -0.33 -26.66
N ILE A 241 -7.61 0.33 -25.68
CA ILE A 241 -8.17 1.41 -24.87
C ILE A 241 -7.22 2.60 -24.90
N ASP A 242 -7.72 3.80 -24.61
CA ASP A 242 -6.93 5.03 -24.58
C ASP A 242 -6.54 5.44 -23.17
N ALA A 243 -7.23 4.91 -22.16
CA ALA A 243 -7.02 5.23 -20.75
C ALA A 243 -7.50 4.08 -19.86
N TYR A 244 -7.15 4.13 -18.57
CA TYR A 244 -7.85 3.36 -17.56
C TYR A 244 -8.07 4.14 -16.27
N PHE A 245 -9.25 3.95 -15.71
CA PHE A 245 -9.69 4.51 -14.45
C PHE A 245 -9.07 3.75 -13.28
N THR A 246 -8.63 4.44 -12.27
CA THR A 246 -7.90 3.92 -11.12
C THR A 246 -6.54 3.33 -11.47
N GLY A 247 -5.54 4.00 -11.00
CA GLY A 247 -4.13 3.69 -11.21
C GLY A 247 -3.26 4.81 -10.69
N GLY A 248 -2.26 5.15 -11.45
CA GLY A 248 -1.27 6.16 -11.15
C GLY A 248 0.09 5.78 -11.66
N THR A 249 1.11 6.43 -11.15
CA THR A 249 2.50 6.09 -11.48
C THR A 249 2.79 4.62 -11.25
N TYR A 250 2.34 4.06 -10.12
CA TYR A 250 2.60 2.66 -9.76
C TYR A 250 2.06 1.63 -10.76
N THR A 251 0.96 1.93 -11.44
CA THR A 251 0.39 1.02 -12.45
C THR A 251 0.94 1.26 -13.85
N ALA A 252 1.35 2.50 -14.17
CA ALA A 252 1.95 2.85 -15.45
C ALA A 252 3.44 2.48 -15.53
N SER A 253 4.14 2.47 -14.40
CA SER A 253 5.59 2.35 -14.34
C SER A 253 6.17 1.07 -14.98
N PRO A 254 5.54 -0.12 -14.89
CA PRO A 254 6.07 -1.29 -15.60
C PRO A 254 6.05 -1.10 -17.12
N ALA A 255 4.96 -0.59 -17.67
CA ALA A 255 4.84 -0.32 -19.11
C ALA A 255 5.88 0.72 -19.58
N ARG A 256 6.10 1.77 -18.77
CA ARG A 256 7.09 2.81 -19.05
C ARG A 256 8.51 2.26 -19.01
N TYR A 257 8.84 1.45 -18.02
CA TYR A 257 10.14 0.80 -17.88
C TYR A 257 10.44 -0.14 -19.04
N ASP A 258 9.40 -0.79 -19.60
CA ASP A 258 9.48 -1.61 -20.82
C ASP A 258 9.51 -0.77 -22.11
N GLY A 259 9.62 0.56 -22.01
CA GLY A 259 9.79 1.48 -23.14
C GLY A 259 8.50 2.14 -23.66
N ALA A 260 7.32 1.82 -23.11
CA ALA A 260 6.06 2.49 -23.47
C ALA A 260 5.91 3.82 -22.69
N THR A 261 6.79 4.77 -22.91
CA THR A 261 6.87 6.05 -22.17
C THR A 261 5.67 6.98 -22.39
N ASN A 262 4.86 6.70 -23.44
CA ASN A 262 3.58 7.36 -23.70
C ASN A 262 2.43 6.88 -22.80
N ILE A 263 2.60 5.80 -22.02
CA ILE A 263 1.65 5.39 -20.99
C ILE A 263 1.99 6.13 -19.71
N ARG A 264 1.05 6.95 -19.20
CA ARG A 264 1.37 7.87 -18.11
C ARG A 264 0.24 7.95 -17.07
N GLY A 265 0.61 7.88 -15.80
CA GLY A 265 -0.26 8.26 -14.68
C GLY A 265 -0.50 9.77 -14.71
N ILE A 266 -1.74 10.19 -14.52
CA ILE A 266 -2.16 11.59 -14.60
C ILE A 266 -2.84 12.01 -13.31
N THR A 267 -2.26 13.00 -12.65
CA THR A 267 -2.89 13.65 -11.50
C THR A 267 -3.66 14.89 -11.99
N PRO A 268 -5.00 14.95 -11.80
CA PRO A 268 -5.79 16.10 -12.22
C PRO A 268 -5.30 17.42 -11.60
N LYS A 269 -5.34 18.51 -12.37
CA LYS A 269 -4.96 19.85 -11.89
C LYS A 269 -5.87 20.35 -10.78
N SER A 270 -7.13 19.92 -10.79
CA SER A 270 -8.12 20.37 -9.82
C SER A 270 -9.07 19.22 -9.43
N GLY A 271 -9.76 19.39 -8.31
CA GLY A 271 -10.73 18.44 -7.82
C GLY A 271 -11.63 19.01 -6.74
N PRO A 272 -12.60 18.23 -6.25
CA PRO A 272 -13.68 18.74 -5.40
C PRO A 272 -13.24 19.08 -3.98
N VAL A 273 -12.10 18.58 -3.54
CA VAL A 273 -11.65 18.77 -2.15
C VAL A 273 -10.46 19.72 -2.13
N ASN A 274 -10.66 20.92 -1.61
CA ASN A 274 -9.64 21.97 -1.53
C ASN A 274 -8.97 22.29 -2.88
N GLY A 275 -9.69 22.07 -4.01
CA GLY A 275 -9.15 22.27 -5.35
C GLY A 275 -8.17 21.20 -5.81
N LYS A 276 -7.98 20.12 -5.07
CA LYS A 276 -7.02 19.05 -5.37
C LYS A 276 -7.71 17.87 -6.04
N GLY A 277 -7.06 17.32 -7.08
CA GLY A 277 -7.63 16.27 -7.92
C GLY A 277 -7.04 14.88 -7.65
N GLY A 278 -5.84 14.78 -7.09
CA GLY A 278 -5.18 13.53 -6.72
C GLY A 278 -5.25 13.22 -5.23
N VAL A 279 -4.83 12.01 -4.88
CA VAL A 279 -4.65 11.56 -3.50
C VAL A 279 -3.29 10.88 -3.40
N VAL A 280 -2.45 11.32 -2.45
CA VAL A 280 -1.14 10.69 -2.20
C VAL A 280 -1.27 9.61 -1.15
N TRP A 281 -0.80 8.44 -1.48
CA TRP A 281 -0.54 7.36 -0.54
C TRP A 281 0.95 7.28 -0.20
N ILE A 282 1.24 6.84 0.98
CA ILE A 282 2.58 6.45 1.39
C ILE A 282 2.49 5.20 2.25
N GLU A 283 3.37 4.25 1.99
CA GLU A 283 3.50 3.08 2.82
C GLU A 283 4.37 3.40 4.05
N LEU A 284 3.85 3.03 5.20
CA LEU A 284 4.59 3.02 6.46
C LEU A 284 4.88 1.57 6.85
N THR A 285 6.13 1.27 7.18
CA THR A 285 6.47 0.03 7.86
C THR A 285 6.57 0.28 9.35
N SER A 286 5.72 -0.38 10.11
CA SER A 286 5.53 -0.21 11.55
C SER A 286 5.90 -1.48 12.32
N ALA A 287 6.40 -1.33 13.54
CA ALA A 287 6.64 -2.45 14.44
C ALA A 287 5.33 -2.91 15.08
N VAL A 288 4.98 -4.18 14.89
CA VAL A 288 3.80 -4.78 15.52
C VAL A 288 4.01 -4.86 17.03
N ASN A 289 2.94 -4.62 17.80
CA ASN A 289 2.98 -4.74 19.27
C ASN A 289 2.94 -6.22 19.69
N ASN A 290 3.87 -7.00 19.11
CA ASN A 290 4.07 -8.40 19.43
C ASN A 290 4.62 -8.53 20.85
N PRO A 291 4.03 -9.35 21.74
CA PRO A 291 4.53 -9.55 23.11
C PRO A 291 5.89 -10.24 23.19
N ASP A 292 6.31 -10.93 22.11
CA ASP A 292 7.64 -11.55 21.96
C ASP A 292 8.28 -11.08 20.64
N PRO A 293 8.68 -9.78 20.55
CA PRO A 293 9.15 -9.18 19.31
C PRO A 293 10.56 -9.66 18.93
N SER A 294 10.81 -9.80 17.63
CA SER A 294 12.15 -10.01 17.11
C SER A 294 12.99 -8.72 17.22
N ILE A 295 14.24 -8.85 17.64
CA ILE A 295 15.20 -7.74 17.56
C ILE A 295 15.53 -7.38 16.10
N LEU A 296 15.43 -8.33 15.18
CA LEU A 296 15.69 -8.13 13.76
C LEU A 296 14.68 -7.19 13.09
N ALA A 297 13.53 -6.92 13.72
CA ALA A 297 12.51 -6.06 13.15
C ALA A 297 13.00 -4.62 12.98
N GLU A 298 13.57 -4.04 14.03
CA GLU A 298 14.11 -2.68 13.92
C GLU A 298 15.41 -2.63 13.09
N ASP A 299 16.21 -3.69 13.10
CA ASP A 299 17.38 -3.81 12.22
C ASP A 299 16.97 -3.84 10.75
N PHE A 300 15.87 -4.51 10.42
CA PHE A 300 15.31 -4.49 9.06
C PHE A 300 14.79 -3.10 8.68
N LEU A 301 14.11 -2.39 9.60
CA LEU A 301 13.66 -1.02 9.34
C LEU A 301 14.82 -0.06 9.04
N GLU A 302 15.97 -0.21 9.69
CA GLU A 302 17.18 0.54 9.35
C GLU A 302 17.79 0.08 8.03
N PHE A 303 17.80 -1.24 7.80
CA PHE A 303 18.39 -1.82 6.60
C PHE A 303 17.71 -1.30 5.34
N VAL A 304 16.38 -1.20 5.31
CA VAL A 304 15.64 -0.69 4.15
C VAL A 304 15.79 0.82 3.92
N GLN A 305 16.41 1.56 4.86
CA GLN A 305 16.77 2.97 4.66
C GLN A 305 18.12 3.14 3.92
N GLN A 306 18.87 2.07 3.70
CA GLN A 306 20.12 2.14 2.94
C GLN A 306 19.84 2.41 1.46
N PRO A 307 20.67 3.23 0.78
CA PRO A 307 20.39 3.65 -0.59
C PRO A 307 20.12 2.53 -1.60
N ASP A 308 20.93 1.47 -1.57
CA ASP A 308 20.80 0.32 -2.46
C ASP A 308 19.55 -0.51 -2.17
N ILE A 309 19.19 -0.65 -0.90
CA ILE A 309 17.98 -1.37 -0.51
C ILE A 309 16.73 -0.52 -0.77
N SER A 310 16.79 0.78 -0.54
CA SER A 310 15.71 1.72 -0.90
C SER A 310 15.44 1.69 -2.41
N LYS A 311 16.48 1.62 -3.25
CA LYS A 311 16.31 1.38 -4.69
C LYS A 311 15.65 0.03 -4.98
N ALA A 312 16.06 -1.04 -4.32
CA ALA A 312 15.41 -2.34 -4.48
C ALA A 312 13.93 -2.30 -4.08
N VAL A 313 13.58 -1.55 -3.03
CA VAL A 313 12.18 -1.32 -2.62
C VAL A 313 11.41 -0.52 -3.70
N ALA A 314 12.03 0.48 -4.33
CA ALA A 314 11.40 1.24 -5.42
C ALA A 314 11.02 0.37 -6.62
N PHE A 315 11.86 -0.61 -6.94
CA PHE A 315 11.73 -1.49 -8.12
C PHE A 315 11.34 -2.93 -7.77
N VAL A 316 10.48 -3.10 -6.77
CA VAL A 316 9.89 -4.41 -6.48
C VAL A 316 9.00 -4.89 -7.62
N GLU A 317 8.95 -6.21 -7.79
CA GLU A 317 8.25 -6.86 -8.88
C GLU A 317 6.80 -6.38 -9.02
N GLY A 318 6.42 -6.05 -10.23
CA GLY A 318 5.05 -5.75 -10.63
C GLY A 318 4.66 -4.27 -10.61
N THR A 319 5.24 -3.44 -9.73
CA THR A 319 4.95 -2.00 -9.67
C THR A 319 6.17 -1.22 -9.20
N TYR A 320 6.55 -0.19 -9.95
CA TYR A 320 7.69 0.66 -9.60
C TYR A 320 7.19 1.99 -9.06
N ASN A 321 7.83 2.45 -7.98
CA ASN A 321 7.38 3.62 -7.24
C ASN A 321 8.57 4.45 -6.77
N PRO A 322 8.43 5.77 -6.66
CA PRO A 322 9.39 6.55 -5.90
C PRO A 322 9.40 6.12 -4.43
N VAL A 323 10.53 6.34 -3.78
CA VAL A 323 10.72 6.11 -2.35
C VAL A 323 11.10 7.40 -1.63
N SER A 324 10.64 7.55 -0.41
CA SER A 324 10.92 8.77 0.38
C SER A 324 12.41 9.04 0.57
N GLN A 325 13.26 8.00 0.57
CA GLN A 325 14.71 8.06 0.70
C GLN A 325 15.43 8.69 -0.50
N MET A 326 14.74 9.02 -1.60
CA MET A 326 15.32 9.73 -2.74
C MET A 326 15.76 11.17 -2.41
N GLY A 327 15.47 11.69 -1.23
CA GLY A 327 16.06 12.90 -0.68
C GLY A 327 17.56 12.76 -0.36
N ASP A 328 18.06 11.52 -0.13
CA ASP A 328 19.51 11.28 -0.06
C ASP A 328 20.11 11.28 -1.47
N PRO A 329 21.06 12.21 -1.79
CA PRO A 329 21.72 12.23 -3.09
C PRO A 329 22.38 10.89 -3.45
N LYS A 330 22.79 10.08 -2.47
CA LYS A 330 23.36 8.76 -2.72
C LYS A 330 22.30 7.78 -3.20
N CYS A 331 21.10 7.84 -2.63
CA CYS A 331 19.97 7.03 -3.08
C CYS A 331 19.55 7.46 -4.50
N LEU A 332 19.33 8.76 -4.71
CA LEU A 332 18.92 9.28 -6.03
C LEU A 332 19.92 8.97 -7.13
N ALA A 333 21.23 9.04 -6.85
CA ALA A 333 22.29 8.74 -7.81
C ALA A 333 22.36 7.25 -8.24
N MET A 334 21.63 6.36 -7.58
CA MET A 334 21.57 4.94 -7.96
C MET A 334 20.56 4.68 -9.07
N PHE A 335 19.67 5.62 -9.35
CA PHE A 335 18.67 5.51 -10.40
C PHE A 335 19.22 6.07 -11.71
N ASP A 336 19.05 5.32 -12.79
CA ASP A 336 19.34 5.82 -14.12
C ASP A 336 18.16 6.62 -14.70
N SER A 337 18.35 7.18 -15.90
CA SER A 337 17.34 8.03 -16.53
C SER A 337 16.07 7.27 -16.92
N GLU A 338 16.18 5.99 -17.28
CA GLU A 338 15.03 5.16 -17.67
C GLU A 338 14.21 4.78 -16.45
N GLU A 339 14.87 4.47 -15.34
CA GLU A 339 14.26 4.21 -14.05
C GLU A 339 13.52 5.43 -13.51
N LEU A 340 14.15 6.62 -13.58
CA LEU A 340 13.52 7.88 -13.17
C LEU A 340 12.32 8.24 -14.07
N ASP A 341 12.41 7.99 -15.38
CA ASP A 341 11.29 8.19 -16.29
C ASP A 341 10.14 7.22 -15.98
N ALA A 342 10.45 5.96 -15.70
CA ALA A 342 9.45 4.96 -15.37
C ALA A 342 8.58 5.37 -14.17
N ILE A 343 9.19 5.89 -13.11
CA ILE A 343 8.49 6.36 -11.90
C ILE A 343 7.98 7.80 -12.01
N GLN A 344 8.05 8.41 -13.19
CA GLN A 344 7.57 9.78 -13.48
C GLN A 344 8.16 10.84 -12.54
N MET A 345 9.47 10.76 -12.26
CA MET A 345 10.15 11.71 -11.37
C MET A 345 10.06 13.15 -11.88
N ASP A 346 9.91 13.34 -13.20
CA ASP A 346 9.77 14.64 -13.87
C ASP A 346 8.54 15.44 -13.42
N SER A 347 7.46 14.79 -12.99
CA SER A 347 6.21 15.45 -12.57
C SER A 347 5.87 15.24 -11.10
N LEU A 348 6.65 14.44 -10.37
CA LEU A 348 6.28 13.95 -9.05
C LEU A 348 5.99 15.08 -8.05
N ALA A 349 6.83 16.12 -7.99
CA ALA A 349 6.60 17.25 -7.09
C ALA A 349 5.30 18.01 -7.43
N GLU A 350 4.97 18.16 -8.72
CA GLU A 350 3.74 18.76 -9.17
C GLU A 350 2.53 17.88 -8.81
N ASP A 351 2.61 16.57 -9.08
CA ASP A 351 1.58 15.60 -8.76
C ASP A 351 1.28 15.57 -7.24
N MET A 352 2.32 15.62 -6.40
CA MET A 352 2.19 15.73 -4.95
C MET A 352 1.47 17.02 -4.54
N SER A 353 1.84 18.15 -5.14
CA SER A 353 1.22 19.45 -4.84
C SER A 353 -0.28 19.51 -5.16
N ARG A 354 -0.74 18.72 -6.14
CA ARG A 354 -2.14 18.61 -6.59
C ARG A 354 -2.93 17.53 -5.83
N SER A 355 -2.31 16.84 -4.89
CA SER A 355 -2.89 15.69 -4.19
C SER A 355 -3.23 16.01 -2.74
N LEU A 356 -4.28 15.36 -2.24
CA LEU A 356 -4.63 15.26 -0.83
C LEU A 356 -3.85 14.12 -0.19
N ASP A 357 -3.61 14.18 1.10
CA ASP A 357 -3.17 12.99 1.83
C ASP A 357 -4.29 11.95 1.87
N TYR A 358 -3.94 10.70 1.60
CA TYR A 358 -4.88 9.59 1.71
C TYR A 358 -5.39 9.44 3.15
N GLN A 359 -6.69 9.24 3.28
CA GLN A 359 -7.38 8.93 4.51
C GLN A 359 -8.31 7.74 4.29
N VAL A 360 -8.77 7.12 5.37
CA VAL A 360 -9.78 6.06 5.27
C VAL A 360 -11.09 6.64 4.76
N VAL A 361 -11.70 6.01 3.76
CA VAL A 361 -12.98 6.46 3.18
C VAL A 361 -14.08 6.34 4.23
N SER A 362 -14.72 7.45 4.58
CA SER A 362 -15.58 7.59 5.74
C SER A 362 -16.86 6.73 5.69
N SER A 363 -17.46 6.58 4.50
CA SER A 363 -18.71 5.82 4.30
C SER A 363 -18.49 4.56 3.47
N TYR A 364 -17.32 3.93 3.63
CA TYR A 364 -16.85 2.86 2.76
C TYR A 364 -17.84 1.70 2.62
N ASP A 365 -18.35 1.15 3.73
CA ASP A 365 -19.22 -0.02 3.71
C ASP A 365 -20.49 0.20 2.86
N LYS A 366 -21.04 1.42 2.91
CA LYS A 366 -22.21 1.77 2.12
C LYS A 366 -21.87 1.98 0.65
N LEU A 367 -20.78 2.64 0.38
CA LEU A 367 -20.34 2.96 -0.98
C LEU A 367 -19.89 1.71 -1.74
N ILE A 368 -19.23 0.75 -1.06
CA ILE A 368 -18.81 -0.50 -1.69
C ILE A 368 -20.01 -1.39 -2.05
N GLU A 369 -21.12 -1.34 -1.27
CA GLU A 369 -22.37 -2.01 -1.65
C GLU A 369 -22.94 -1.43 -2.96
N ILE A 370 -22.95 -0.10 -3.09
CA ILE A 370 -23.42 0.61 -4.29
C ILE A 370 -22.55 0.25 -5.48
N TYR A 371 -21.23 0.37 -5.32
CA TYR A 371 -20.23 0.02 -6.33
C TYR A 371 -20.39 -1.43 -6.81
N THR A 372 -20.50 -2.38 -5.87
CA THR A 372 -20.65 -3.80 -6.19
C THR A 372 -21.93 -4.09 -6.98
N LYS A 373 -23.03 -3.38 -6.69
CA LYS A 373 -24.27 -3.48 -7.47
C LYS A 373 -24.08 -2.92 -8.87
N ALA A 374 -23.47 -1.75 -9.00
CA ALA A 374 -23.17 -1.13 -10.30
C ALA A 374 -22.28 -2.00 -11.19
N ARG A 375 -21.30 -2.72 -10.58
CA ARG A 375 -20.39 -3.61 -11.32
C ARG A 375 -21.08 -4.87 -11.88
N ARG A 376 -22.23 -5.26 -11.33
CA ARG A 376 -23.00 -6.44 -11.74
C ARG A 376 -24.13 -6.12 -12.73
N SER A 377 -24.45 -4.84 -12.93
CA SER A 377 -25.51 -4.40 -13.85
C SER A 377 -24.98 -4.25 -15.28
#